data_a70e006731ac303c7d8d76f5e31a6416
#
_entry.id   a70e006731ac303c7d8d76f5e31a6416
#
_cell.length_a   1.000
_cell.length_b   1.000
_cell.length_c   1.000
_cell.angle_alpha   90.00
_cell.angle_beta   90.00
_cell.angle_gamma   90.00
#
_symmetry.space_group_name_H-M   'P 1'
#
loop_
_entity.id
_entity.type
_entity.pdbx_description
1 polymer ?
#
loop_
_entity_poly.entity_id
_entity_poly.type
_entity_poly.pdbx_seq_one_letter_code
_entity_poly.pdbx_strand_id
1 'polypeptide(L)'
;MDRKDKYYTKAKKDNYRSRASYKLLEIQQKFNIIFPGDSVLEFGSSPGGWTQVVQQFTDKPVISVDISRMDPIENVLFIQGDINDPELTSKIRDAMVSAGINSINTVISDAMVKTSGNYDRDHYGSYLLCENVMKRSISLISRGGNAVLKQFQGDSTNQFVNTWKQHFNFYKVTKPNASRQHSREVYIIFKGKI
;
A
#
# COMPACT_ATOMS: atom_id res chain seq x y z
N MET A 1 -5.52 -13.71 -27.82
CA MET A 1 -4.75 -12.50 -28.15
C MET A 1 -4.97 -11.49 -27.03
N ASP A 2 -4.07 -11.41 -26.06
CA ASP A 2 -4.16 -10.48 -24.95
C ASP A 2 -4.09 -9.06 -25.50
N ARG A 3 -5.20 -8.34 -25.43
CA ARG A 3 -5.20 -6.90 -25.69
C ARG A 3 -4.22 -6.30 -24.69
N LYS A 4 -3.05 -5.85 -25.16
CA LYS A 4 -2.07 -5.14 -24.34
C LYS A 4 -2.82 -4.07 -23.55
N ASP A 5 -2.93 -4.28 -22.26
CA ASP A 5 -3.61 -3.42 -21.33
C ASP A 5 -3.12 -1.97 -21.50
N LYS A 6 -4.06 -1.05 -21.78
CA LYS A 6 -3.75 0.37 -22.02
C LYS A 6 -2.87 1.00 -20.92
N TYR A 7 -3.08 0.59 -19.66
CA TYR A 7 -2.27 1.07 -18.54
C TYR A 7 -0.86 0.49 -18.52
N TYR A 8 -0.67 -0.73 -19.04
CA TYR A 8 0.67 -1.29 -19.19
C TYR A 8 1.49 -0.52 -20.23
N THR A 9 0.90 -0.24 -21.38
CA THR A 9 1.55 0.55 -22.43
C THR A 9 1.84 1.98 -21.95
N LYS A 10 0.87 2.58 -21.25
CA LYS A 10 1.01 3.91 -20.66
C LYS A 10 2.12 3.95 -19.60
N ALA A 11 2.21 2.94 -18.71
CA ALA A 11 3.24 2.87 -17.70
C ALA A 11 4.67 2.85 -18.31
N LYS A 12 4.86 2.09 -19.38
CA LYS A 12 6.13 2.09 -20.10
C LYS A 12 6.47 3.47 -20.70
N LYS A 13 5.48 4.15 -21.28
CA LYS A 13 5.66 5.48 -21.85
C LYS A 13 6.01 6.52 -20.78
N ASP A 14 5.36 6.43 -19.63
CA ASP A 14 5.51 7.38 -18.52
C ASP A 14 6.65 6.95 -17.56
N ASN A 15 7.46 5.94 -17.91
CA ASN A 15 8.59 5.40 -17.14
C ASN A 15 8.22 4.87 -15.75
N TYR A 16 6.98 4.41 -15.55
CA TYR A 16 6.60 3.69 -14.35
C TYR A 16 7.02 2.22 -14.41
N ARG A 17 7.53 1.71 -13.30
CA ARG A 17 7.94 0.30 -13.14
C ARG A 17 6.76 -0.67 -13.22
N SER A 18 5.55 -0.21 -12.93
CA SER A 18 4.35 -1.03 -13.04
C SER A 18 3.09 -0.22 -13.40
N ARG A 19 2.11 -0.89 -14.00
CA ARG A 19 0.79 -0.29 -14.25
C ARG A 19 0.02 0.04 -12.98
N ALA A 20 0.40 -0.56 -11.84
CA ALA A 20 -0.22 -0.30 -10.54
C ALA A 20 -0.05 1.15 -10.09
N SER A 21 0.94 1.88 -10.61
CA SER A 21 1.14 3.30 -10.37
C SER A 21 -0.12 4.14 -10.59
N TYR A 22 -0.89 3.83 -11.63
CA TYR A 22 -2.13 4.57 -11.92
C TYR A 22 -3.24 4.35 -10.90
N LYS A 23 -3.22 3.23 -10.19
CA LYS A 23 -4.19 3.00 -9.11
C LYS A 23 -3.94 3.97 -7.95
N LEU A 24 -2.66 4.11 -7.55
CA LEU A 24 -2.30 5.05 -6.49
C LEU A 24 -2.50 6.51 -6.93
N LEU A 25 -2.19 6.85 -8.18
CA LEU A 25 -2.45 8.19 -8.74
C LEU A 25 -3.95 8.53 -8.67
N GLU A 26 -4.84 7.62 -9.08
CA GLU A 26 -6.29 7.84 -8.99
C GLU A 26 -6.77 7.97 -7.54
N ILE A 27 -6.23 7.15 -6.63
CA ILE A 27 -6.54 7.22 -5.20
C ILE A 27 -6.05 8.56 -4.63
N GLN A 28 -4.83 8.95 -4.93
CA GLN A 28 -4.25 10.22 -4.48
C GLN A 28 -5.08 11.41 -5.00
N GLN A 29 -5.40 11.43 -6.28
CA GLN A 29 -6.20 12.49 -6.89
C GLN A 29 -7.59 12.62 -6.25
N LYS A 30 -8.21 11.49 -5.90
CA LYS A 30 -9.57 11.47 -5.35
C LYS A 30 -9.64 11.73 -3.85
N PHE A 31 -8.66 11.25 -3.10
CA PHE A 31 -8.73 11.23 -1.65
C PHE A 31 -7.66 12.07 -0.96
N ASN A 32 -6.61 12.47 -1.69
CA ASN A 32 -5.53 13.28 -1.15
C ASN A 32 -4.96 12.67 0.14
N ILE A 33 -4.24 11.55 0.01
CA ILE A 33 -3.77 10.72 1.14
C ILE A 33 -2.32 10.98 1.52
N ILE A 34 -1.51 11.49 0.57
CA ILE A 34 -0.10 11.82 0.75
C ILE A 34 0.05 13.32 0.56
N PHE A 35 0.74 13.97 1.49
CA PHE A 35 1.00 15.40 1.47
C PHE A 35 2.51 15.69 1.39
N PRO A 36 2.91 16.88 0.94
CA PRO A 36 4.32 17.31 1.00
C PRO A 36 4.84 17.21 2.44
N GLY A 37 6.03 16.59 2.57
CA GLY A 37 6.65 16.36 3.88
C GLY A 37 6.17 15.13 4.64
N ASP A 38 5.26 14.32 4.08
CA ASP A 38 4.83 13.06 4.68
C ASP A 38 5.94 12.00 4.63
N SER A 39 6.14 11.31 5.75
CA SER A 39 6.89 10.05 5.79
C SER A 39 5.93 8.89 5.46
N VAL A 40 6.28 8.10 4.44
CA VAL A 40 5.44 7.02 3.92
C VAL A 40 6.07 5.66 4.19
N LEU A 41 5.25 4.72 4.66
CA LEU A 41 5.60 3.30 4.77
C LEU A 41 4.78 2.52 3.74
N GLU A 42 5.47 1.81 2.85
CA GLU A 42 4.89 1.04 1.76
C GLU A 42 5.11 -0.46 1.98
N PHE A 43 4.06 -1.26 1.85
CA PHE A 43 4.11 -2.72 1.84
C PHE A 43 3.72 -3.27 0.46
N GLY A 44 4.48 -4.27 -0.03
CA GLY A 44 4.28 -4.81 -1.37
C GLY A 44 4.82 -3.86 -2.44
N SER A 45 6.02 -3.32 -2.20
CA SER A 45 6.58 -2.24 -3.03
C SER A 45 7.09 -2.72 -4.38
N SER A 46 7.58 -3.96 -4.50
CA SER A 46 8.19 -4.47 -5.74
C SER A 46 7.18 -4.50 -6.91
N PRO A 47 7.55 -4.00 -8.09
CA PRO A 47 8.86 -3.52 -8.55
C PRO A 47 9.15 -2.02 -8.31
N GLY A 48 8.32 -1.29 -7.55
CA GLY A 48 8.53 0.12 -7.21
C GLY A 48 7.59 1.11 -7.89
N GLY A 49 6.49 0.63 -8.49
CA GLY A 49 5.55 1.51 -9.20
C GLY A 49 4.82 2.48 -8.27
N TRP A 50 4.39 2.04 -7.11
CA TRP A 50 3.77 2.91 -6.11
C TRP A 50 4.80 3.81 -5.44
N THR A 51 6.00 3.29 -5.16
CA THR A 51 7.12 4.07 -4.63
C THR A 51 7.43 5.29 -5.51
N GLN A 52 7.48 5.11 -6.85
CA GLN A 52 7.67 6.21 -7.79
C GLN A 52 6.54 7.25 -7.73
N VAL A 53 5.31 6.82 -7.48
CA VAL A 53 4.18 7.75 -7.31
C VAL A 53 4.30 8.51 -5.99
N VAL A 54 4.64 7.85 -4.89
CA VAL A 54 4.84 8.49 -3.58
C VAL A 54 5.83 9.64 -3.68
N GLN A 55 6.96 9.43 -4.36
CA GLN A 55 8.02 10.43 -4.52
C GLN A 55 7.60 11.70 -5.29
N GLN A 56 6.45 11.67 -5.99
CA GLN A 56 5.89 12.86 -6.62
C GLN A 56 5.15 13.78 -5.63
N PHE A 57 4.82 13.27 -4.46
CA PHE A 57 4.00 13.98 -3.46
C PHE A 57 4.73 14.32 -2.17
N THR A 58 5.87 13.65 -1.88
CA THR A 58 6.69 13.95 -0.71
C THR A 58 8.18 13.90 -1.06
N ASP A 59 8.96 14.75 -0.40
CA ASP A 59 10.42 14.81 -0.45
C ASP A 59 11.10 13.97 0.63
N LYS A 60 10.30 13.41 1.57
CA LYS A 60 10.83 12.55 2.63
C LYS A 60 11.23 11.17 2.13
N PRO A 61 12.19 10.51 2.78
CA PRO A 61 12.51 9.13 2.48
C PRO A 61 11.29 8.22 2.62
N VAL A 62 11.13 7.32 1.65
CA VAL A 62 10.09 6.28 1.68
C VAL A 62 10.68 5.01 2.29
N ILE A 63 10.00 4.42 3.28
CA ILE A 63 10.33 3.09 3.78
C ILE A 63 9.46 2.09 3.02
N SER A 64 10.11 1.22 2.24
CA SER A 64 9.43 0.24 1.39
C SER A 64 9.76 -1.19 1.83
N VAL A 65 8.75 -2.04 1.88
CA VAL A 65 8.86 -3.44 2.30
C VAL A 65 8.30 -4.35 1.21
N ASP A 66 9.05 -5.37 0.81
CA ASP A 66 8.56 -6.44 -0.06
C ASP A 66 9.32 -7.75 0.21
N ILE A 67 8.67 -8.88 0.01
CA ILE A 67 9.30 -10.20 0.07
C ILE A 67 10.25 -10.43 -1.14
N SER A 68 9.92 -9.81 -2.28
CA SER A 68 10.71 -9.85 -3.51
C SER A 68 11.74 -8.73 -3.52
N ARG A 69 12.88 -8.96 -4.15
CA ARG A 69 13.87 -7.91 -4.38
C ARG A 69 13.25 -6.79 -5.23
N MET A 70 13.71 -5.57 -4.97
CA MET A 70 13.37 -4.40 -5.76
C MET A 70 14.65 -3.71 -6.19
N ASP A 71 14.72 -3.29 -7.45
CA ASP A 71 15.84 -2.47 -7.92
C ASP A 71 15.86 -1.14 -7.15
N PRO A 72 17.03 -0.63 -6.79
CA PRO A 72 17.15 0.59 -6.00
C PRO A 72 16.38 1.76 -6.61
N ILE A 73 15.79 2.55 -5.75
CA ILE A 73 15.17 3.85 -6.07
C ILE A 73 15.81 4.87 -5.13
N GLU A 74 16.17 6.01 -5.66
CA GLU A 74 16.75 7.10 -4.88
C GLU A 74 15.79 7.52 -3.75
N ASN A 75 16.34 7.88 -2.58
CA ASN A 75 15.57 8.31 -1.41
C ASN A 75 14.56 7.26 -0.89
N VAL A 76 14.87 5.96 -1.06
CA VAL A 76 14.05 4.84 -0.58
C VAL A 76 14.90 3.91 0.29
N LEU A 77 14.40 3.63 1.49
CA LEU A 77 14.94 2.60 2.38
C LEU A 77 14.15 1.31 2.15
N PHE A 78 14.73 0.42 1.35
CA PHE A 78 14.10 -0.85 1.03
C PHE A 78 14.48 -1.93 2.04
N ILE A 79 13.45 -2.57 2.60
CA ILE A 79 13.56 -3.72 3.51
C ILE A 79 13.02 -4.94 2.77
N GLN A 80 13.89 -5.88 2.43
CA GLN A 80 13.42 -7.19 1.96
C GLN A 80 12.93 -8.00 3.16
N GLY A 81 11.64 -8.32 3.21
CA GLY A 81 11.04 -9.02 4.34
C GLY A 81 9.60 -9.48 4.09
N ASP A 82 9.22 -10.52 4.81
CA ASP A 82 7.84 -11.01 4.84
C ASP A 82 7.03 -10.20 5.86
N ILE A 83 5.83 -9.78 5.46
CA ILE A 83 4.88 -9.11 6.36
C ILE A 83 4.53 -9.99 7.57
N ASN A 84 4.66 -11.30 7.46
CA ASN A 84 4.43 -12.24 8.56
C ASN A 84 5.63 -12.40 9.51
N ASP A 85 6.82 -11.91 9.14
CA ASP A 85 8.03 -11.99 9.98
C ASP A 85 7.83 -11.18 11.28
N PRO A 86 7.91 -11.79 12.48
CA PRO A 86 7.76 -11.07 13.74
C PRO A 86 8.75 -9.92 13.92
N GLU A 87 9.94 -10.03 13.34
CA GLU A 87 11.00 -9.02 13.45
C GLU A 87 10.83 -7.83 12.49
N LEU A 88 9.91 -7.92 11.53
CA LEU A 88 9.74 -6.88 10.53
C LEU A 88 9.47 -5.49 11.16
N THR A 89 8.67 -5.44 12.23
CA THR A 89 8.36 -4.16 12.90
C THR A 89 9.61 -3.53 13.51
N SER A 90 10.56 -4.33 14.06
CA SER A 90 11.84 -3.82 14.52
C SER A 90 12.67 -3.26 13.37
N LYS A 91 12.80 -4.00 12.27
CA LYS A 91 13.52 -3.56 11.07
C LYS A 91 12.96 -2.24 10.51
N ILE A 92 11.62 -2.07 10.53
CA ILE A 92 10.98 -0.81 10.13
C ILE A 92 11.36 0.32 11.09
N ARG A 93 11.35 0.09 12.41
CA ARG A 93 11.76 1.10 13.40
C ARG A 93 13.23 1.50 13.25
N ASP A 94 14.12 0.54 13.00
CA ASP A 94 15.54 0.81 12.74
C ASP A 94 15.73 1.66 11.49
N ALA A 95 14.98 1.38 10.42
CA ALA A 95 14.96 2.20 9.21
C ALA A 95 14.41 3.61 9.47
N MET A 96 13.35 3.75 10.29
CA MET A 96 12.84 5.06 10.72
C MET A 96 13.90 5.87 11.45
N VAL A 97 14.59 5.24 12.41
CA VAL A 97 15.68 5.90 13.17
C VAL A 97 16.80 6.35 12.23
N SER A 98 17.25 5.47 11.34
CA SER A 98 18.33 5.79 10.38
C SER A 98 17.98 6.92 9.42
N ALA A 99 16.69 7.10 9.10
CA ALA A 99 16.17 8.17 8.25
C ALA A 99 15.77 9.45 9.03
N GLY A 100 15.89 9.46 10.34
CA GLY A 100 15.40 10.57 11.19
C GLY A 100 13.88 10.73 11.17
N ILE A 101 13.14 9.64 10.91
CA ILE A 101 11.67 9.62 10.87
C ILE A 101 11.13 9.26 12.25
N ASN A 102 10.41 10.18 12.88
CA ASN A 102 9.83 9.96 14.22
C ASN A 102 8.47 9.23 14.15
N SER A 103 7.70 9.43 13.09
CA SER A 103 6.40 8.80 12.87
C SER A 103 6.07 8.70 11.38
N ILE A 104 5.21 7.78 11.03
CA ILE A 104 4.70 7.58 9.66
C ILE A 104 3.43 8.40 9.49
N ASN A 105 3.33 9.21 8.45
CA ASN A 105 2.12 9.96 8.12
C ASN A 105 1.15 9.13 7.31
N THR A 106 1.66 8.33 6.38
CA THR A 106 0.80 7.52 5.49
C THR A 106 1.37 6.12 5.31
N VAL A 107 0.50 5.12 5.51
CA VAL A 107 0.79 3.70 5.19
C VAL A 107 0.06 3.32 3.92
N ILE A 108 0.76 2.73 2.97
CA ILE A 108 0.17 2.21 1.75
C ILE A 108 0.54 0.74 1.55
N SER A 109 -0.38 -0.04 0.98
CA SER A 109 -0.12 -1.46 0.69
C SER A 109 -0.81 -1.89 -0.61
N ASP A 110 0.00 -2.27 -1.60
CA ASP A 110 -0.43 -3.01 -2.80
C ASP A 110 -0.01 -4.49 -2.71
N ALA A 111 0.39 -4.95 -1.51
CA ALA A 111 0.77 -6.33 -1.25
C ALA A 111 -0.35 -7.30 -1.63
N MET A 112 0.03 -8.47 -2.14
CA MET A 112 -0.93 -9.47 -2.60
C MET A 112 -0.46 -10.87 -2.22
N VAL A 113 -1.39 -11.68 -1.77
CA VAL A 113 -1.14 -13.12 -1.62
C VAL A 113 -1.00 -13.78 -2.99
N LYS A 114 -0.20 -14.85 -3.06
CA LYS A 114 -0.17 -15.69 -4.27
C LYS A 114 -1.55 -16.31 -4.47
N THR A 115 -2.21 -15.94 -5.57
CA THR A 115 -3.55 -16.43 -5.88
C THR A 115 -3.54 -17.94 -6.17
N SER A 116 -4.47 -18.65 -5.56
CA SER A 116 -4.67 -20.09 -5.76
C SER A 116 -5.72 -20.40 -6.82
N GLY A 117 -6.50 -19.40 -7.25
CA GLY A 117 -7.69 -19.55 -8.08
C GLY A 117 -8.95 -19.93 -7.30
N ASN A 118 -8.83 -20.25 -6.00
CA ASN A 118 -9.98 -20.44 -5.13
C ASN A 118 -10.40 -19.11 -4.52
N TYR A 119 -11.67 -18.75 -4.69
CA TYR A 119 -12.22 -17.46 -4.29
C TYR A 119 -12.05 -17.19 -2.79
N ASP A 120 -12.51 -18.11 -1.97
CA ASP A 120 -12.58 -17.90 -0.51
C ASP A 120 -11.18 -17.89 0.11
N ARG A 121 -10.31 -18.78 -0.37
CA ARG A 121 -8.93 -18.84 0.07
C ARG A 121 -8.15 -17.55 -0.27
N ASP A 122 -8.31 -17.07 -1.49
CA ASP A 122 -7.61 -15.87 -1.97
C ASP A 122 -8.12 -14.62 -1.24
N HIS A 123 -9.44 -14.53 -1.02
CA HIS A 123 -10.06 -13.47 -0.24
C HIS A 123 -9.56 -13.48 1.21
N TYR A 124 -9.66 -14.63 1.90
CA TYR A 124 -9.25 -14.74 3.28
C TYR A 124 -7.74 -14.48 3.47
N GLY A 125 -6.91 -14.95 2.54
CA GLY A 125 -5.49 -14.65 2.52
C GLY A 125 -5.20 -13.16 2.40
N SER A 126 -5.93 -12.45 1.52
CA SER A 126 -5.79 -11.00 1.39
C SER A 126 -6.29 -10.23 2.62
N TYR A 127 -7.35 -10.72 3.28
CA TYR A 127 -7.82 -10.20 4.55
C TYR A 127 -6.74 -10.30 5.64
N LEU A 128 -6.15 -11.49 5.83
CA LEU A 128 -5.09 -11.70 6.81
C LEU A 128 -3.86 -10.83 6.53
N LEU A 129 -3.51 -10.66 5.25
CA LEU A 129 -2.41 -9.79 4.85
C LEU A 129 -2.67 -8.33 5.27
N CYS A 130 -3.87 -7.81 5.00
CA CYS A 130 -4.28 -6.47 5.43
C CYS A 130 -4.28 -6.32 6.95
N GLU A 131 -4.76 -7.34 7.68
CA GLU A 131 -4.72 -7.38 9.15
C GLU A 131 -3.28 -7.26 9.67
N ASN A 132 -2.34 -8.01 9.08
CA ASN A 132 -0.94 -7.97 9.47
C ASN A 132 -0.28 -6.62 9.15
N VAL A 133 -0.60 -6.02 8.00
CA VAL A 133 -0.13 -4.66 7.68
C VAL A 133 -0.62 -3.66 8.73
N MET A 134 -1.91 -3.67 9.06
CA MET A 134 -2.47 -2.73 10.04
C MET A 134 -1.92 -2.96 11.45
N LYS A 135 -1.84 -4.20 11.92
CA LYS A 135 -1.29 -4.53 13.24
C LYS A 135 0.15 -4.06 13.42
N ARG A 136 0.97 -4.13 12.36
CA ARG A 136 2.36 -3.68 12.38
C ARG A 136 2.51 -2.16 12.30
N SER A 137 1.61 -1.50 11.60
CA SER A 137 1.76 -0.09 11.27
C SER A 137 0.92 0.86 12.11
N ILE A 138 -0.19 0.42 12.72
CA ILE A 138 -1.11 1.33 13.42
C ILE A 138 -0.44 2.14 14.54
N SER A 139 0.51 1.55 15.26
CA SER A 139 1.28 2.24 16.30
C SER A 139 2.33 3.21 15.74
N LEU A 140 2.70 3.07 14.47
CA LEU A 140 3.69 3.90 13.79
C LEU A 140 3.04 5.11 13.12
N ILE A 141 1.75 5.00 12.76
CA ILE A 141 1.02 6.08 12.11
C ILE A 141 0.79 7.23 13.10
N SER A 142 1.16 8.44 12.72
CA SER A 142 0.92 9.66 13.49
C SER A 142 -0.57 9.99 13.61
N ARG A 143 -0.94 10.77 14.62
CA ARG A 143 -2.29 11.37 14.68
C ARG A 143 -2.53 12.18 13.40
N GLY A 144 -3.72 12.07 12.81
CA GLY A 144 -4.06 12.69 11.53
C GLY A 144 -3.59 11.91 10.30
N GLY A 145 -2.78 10.87 10.48
CA GLY A 145 -2.22 10.08 9.38
C GLY A 145 -3.24 9.17 8.67
N ASN A 146 -2.82 8.58 7.57
CA ASN A 146 -3.68 7.86 6.64
C ASN A 146 -3.21 6.42 6.40
N ALA A 147 -4.12 5.56 5.94
CA ALA A 147 -3.76 4.22 5.44
C ALA A 147 -4.56 3.85 4.18
N VAL A 148 -3.90 3.17 3.24
CA VAL A 148 -4.52 2.62 2.03
C VAL A 148 -4.07 1.18 1.83
N LEU A 149 -5.02 0.26 1.76
CA LEU A 149 -4.72 -1.16 1.64
C LEU A 149 -5.52 -1.80 0.51
N LYS A 150 -4.85 -2.62 -0.29
CA LYS A 150 -5.51 -3.48 -1.28
C LYS A 150 -6.02 -4.74 -0.60
N GLN A 151 -7.28 -5.09 -0.87
CA GLN A 151 -7.88 -6.34 -0.45
C GLN A 151 -8.69 -6.95 -1.61
N PHE A 152 -8.81 -8.27 -1.67
CA PHE A 152 -9.85 -8.88 -2.50
C PHE A 152 -11.19 -8.76 -1.79
N GLN A 153 -12.18 -8.20 -2.48
CA GLN A 153 -13.53 -8.04 -1.94
C GLN A 153 -14.17 -9.41 -1.64
N GLY A 154 -14.80 -9.52 -0.48
CA GLY A 154 -15.53 -10.70 -0.03
C GLY A 154 -16.14 -10.47 1.36
N ASP A 155 -16.62 -11.54 1.98
CA ASP A 155 -17.42 -11.48 3.22
C ASP A 155 -16.66 -10.82 4.39
N SER A 156 -15.35 -11.06 4.52
CA SER A 156 -14.54 -10.47 5.59
C SER A 156 -14.15 -9.00 5.37
N THR A 157 -14.48 -8.41 4.20
CA THR A 157 -14.13 -7.00 3.91
C THR A 157 -14.82 -6.06 4.90
N ASN A 158 -16.10 -6.28 5.20
CA ASN A 158 -16.84 -5.48 6.17
C ASN A 158 -16.30 -5.66 7.59
N GLN A 159 -15.89 -6.86 7.96
CA GLN A 159 -15.27 -7.14 9.26
C GLN A 159 -13.97 -6.34 9.40
N PHE A 160 -13.09 -6.39 8.39
CA PHE A 160 -11.85 -5.60 8.37
C PHE A 160 -12.11 -4.10 8.55
N VAL A 161 -13.03 -3.56 7.75
CA VAL A 161 -13.41 -2.14 7.85
C VAL A 161 -13.94 -1.80 9.24
N ASN A 162 -14.83 -2.62 9.80
CA ASN A 162 -15.41 -2.36 11.13
C ASN A 162 -14.38 -2.41 12.25
N THR A 163 -13.38 -3.29 12.14
CA THR A 163 -12.27 -3.37 13.10
C THR A 163 -11.42 -2.09 13.09
N TRP A 164 -11.07 -1.60 11.90
CA TRP A 164 -10.07 -0.53 11.79
C TRP A 164 -10.64 0.87 11.68
N LYS A 165 -11.87 1.06 11.19
CA LYS A 165 -12.48 2.40 11.05
C LYS A 165 -12.59 3.17 12.36
N GLN A 166 -12.67 2.49 13.51
CA GLN A 166 -12.74 3.15 14.83
C GLN A 166 -11.47 3.92 15.20
N HIS A 167 -10.37 3.67 14.51
CA HIS A 167 -9.09 4.36 14.71
C HIS A 167 -8.92 5.58 13.79
N PHE A 168 -9.90 5.88 12.91
CA PHE A 168 -9.80 6.92 11.89
C PHE A 168 -11.09 7.73 11.77
N ASN A 169 -10.95 9.00 11.41
CA ASN A 169 -12.10 9.91 11.22
C ASN A 169 -12.92 9.60 9.96
N PHE A 170 -12.29 8.99 8.94
CA PHE A 170 -12.94 8.69 7.67
C PHE A 170 -12.46 7.35 7.12
N TYR A 171 -13.36 6.65 6.45
CA TYR A 171 -13.01 5.49 5.64
C TYR A 171 -13.80 5.43 4.33
N LYS A 172 -13.24 4.78 3.32
CA LYS A 172 -13.91 4.49 2.05
C LYS A 172 -13.37 3.23 1.43
N VAL A 173 -14.25 2.38 0.90
CA VAL A 173 -13.88 1.29 0.00
C VAL A 173 -14.09 1.78 -1.44
N THR A 174 -13.09 1.60 -2.29
CA THR A 174 -13.11 2.08 -3.68
C THR A 174 -12.40 1.11 -4.61
N LYS A 175 -12.73 1.19 -5.90
CA LYS A 175 -12.04 0.46 -6.97
C LYS A 175 -11.58 1.47 -8.01
N PRO A 176 -10.26 1.72 -8.16
CA PRO A 176 -9.73 2.60 -9.20
C PRO A 176 -10.07 2.09 -10.60
N ASN A 177 -10.25 2.99 -11.57
CA ASN A 177 -10.48 2.62 -12.97
C ASN A 177 -9.28 1.89 -13.59
N ALA A 178 -8.07 2.15 -13.08
CA ALA A 178 -6.86 1.43 -13.45
C ALA A 178 -6.85 -0.03 -13.02
N SER A 179 -7.77 -0.47 -12.14
CA SER A 179 -7.97 -1.88 -11.82
C SER A 179 -8.55 -2.63 -13.03
N ARG A 180 -8.15 -3.89 -13.20
CA ARG A 180 -8.74 -4.73 -14.26
C ARG A 180 -10.23 -4.93 -13.98
N GLN A 181 -11.08 -4.91 -15.02
CA GLN A 181 -12.52 -5.07 -14.86
C GLN A 181 -12.91 -6.33 -14.10
N HIS A 182 -12.28 -7.45 -14.40
CA HIS A 182 -12.55 -8.74 -13.76
C HIS A 182 -11.81 -8.95 -12.43
N SER A 183 -10.94 -8.02 -12.02
CA SER A 183 -10.27 -8.12 -10.71
C SER A 183 -11.26 -7.82 -9.59
N ARG A 184 -11.19 -8.62 -8.53
CA ARG A 184 -11.95 -8.41 -7.29
C ARG A 184 -11.24 -7.48 -6.31
N GLU A 185 -10.11 -6.90 -6.72
CA GLU A 185 -9.37 -5.99 -5.86
C GLU A 185 -10.17 -4.72 -5.57
N VAL A 186 -10.20 -4.36 -4.32
CA VAL A 186 -10.68 -3.06 -3.82
C VAL A 186 -9.59 -2.44 -2.96
N TYR A 187 -9.66 -1.13 -2.82
CA TYR A 187 -8.78 -0.37 -1.95
C TYR A 187 -9.59 0.21 -0.80
N ILE A 188 -9.12 -0.07 0.41
CA ILE A 188 -9.71 0.42 1.64
C ILE A 188 -8.85 1.59 2.10
N ILE A 189 -9.47 2.74 2.22
CA ILE A 189 -8.85 4.01 2.55
C ILE A 189 -9.31 4.40 3.95
N PHE A 190 -8.37 4.68 4.83
CA PHE A 190 -8.59 5.26 6.14
C PHE A 190 -7.87 6.60 6.21
N LYS A 191 -8.52 7.63 6.74
CA LYS A 191 -7.94 8.97 6.86
C LYS A 191 -8.13 9.56 8.26
N GLY A 192 -7.11 10.29 8.69
CA GLY A 192 -7.17 11.05 9.92
C GLY A 192 -7.18 10.14 11.13
N LYS A 193 -6.08 9.44 11.40
CA LYS A 193 -5.94 8.63 12.61
C LYS A 193 -6.20 9.47 13.85
N ILE A 194 -7.01 8.96 14.77
CA ILE A 194 -7.41 9.59 16.03
C ILE A 194 -6.30 9.50 17.07
#